data_f05a58838876e8b73970a63b108ceab0
#
_entry.id   f05a58838876e8b73970a63b108ceab0
#
_cell.length_a   1.000
_cell.length_b   1.000
_cell.length_c   1.000
_cell.angle_alpha   90.00
_cell.angle_beta   90.00
_cell.angle_gamma   90.00
#
_symmetry.space_group_name_H-M   'P 1'
#
loop_
_entity.id
_entity.type
_entity.pdbx_description
1 polymer ?
#
loop_
_entity_poly.entity_id
_entity_poly.type
_entity_poly.pdbx_seq_one_letter_code
_entity_poly.pdbx_strand_id
1 'polypeptide(L)'
;MSRAARTLRIGIDARKVNDYGIGSYIRNLIEAIARRPEASHYLFRVYVPGADRGALPELPPHFEIVEEDSPGYSIAELTRFAWRLLRDRLDLFHATHYVIPPLARARAVVTIHDIIHVLYPQFLPNRLALLYARVMIRRALRRADRIITVSYNSKRDLVDYFGIGPSRIEVIYNGVAARFRADLPRAERDRVAEKYGLPRPYLLFLGGEKPHKNVRNVLRAFAEARRARALPHALVLAGPMPKNRSRVEALIAALDLSARVVRPGVVPEEDLPGLFAGADAFLYPTLYEGFGLPVAEAMACGVPVLTSSTSALQEIAGGYAYLVDPMDVDAIARGIVDLATDPARRAEFADLGKRRAADFSWDRAAEQTLRVYAEALRGAPSRPAAPDPRPE
;
A
#
# COMPACT_ATOMS: atom_id res chain seq x y z
N MET A 1 36.67 -0.43 -33.30
CA MET A 1 35.50 -1.30 -33.14
C MET A 1 34.85 -0.96 -31.81
N SER A 2 33.76 -0.21 -31.79
CA SER A 2 33.01 0.11 -30.62
C SER A 2 32.45 -1.19 -30.02
N ARG A 3 32.81 -1.53 -28.77
CA ARG A 3 32.21 -2.65 -28.03
C ARG A 3 30.74 -2.32 -27.92
N ALA A 4 29.87 -3.05 -28.61
CA ALA A 4 28.42 -2.90 -28.45
C ALA A 4 28.13 -2.89 -26.94
N ALA A 5 27.51 -1.82 -26.44
CA ALA A 5 27.19 -1.69 -25.04
C ALA A 5 26.30 -2.87 -24.65
N ARG A 6 26.77 -3.71 -23.73
CA ARG A 6 25.99 -4.84 -23.21
C ARG A 6 24.72 -4.32 -22.56
N THR A 7 23.56 -4.80 -22.99
CA THR A 7 22.28 -4.49 -22.34
C THR A 7 22.28 -5.02 -20.91
N LEU A 8 22.04 -4.16 -19.94
CA LEU A 8 22.03 -4.50 -18.50
C LEU A 8 20.77 -5.26 -18.13
N ARG A 9 20.94 -6.24 -17.24
CA ARG A 9 19.86 -7.12 -16.77
C ARG A 9 19.39 -6.71 -15.39
N ILE A 10 18.10 -6.42 -15.26
CA ILE A 10 17.47 -6.05 -13.99
C ILE A 10 16.49 -7.14 -13.58
N GLY A 11 16.67 -7.71 -12.40
CA GLY A 11 15.72 -8.63 -11.79
C GLY A 11 14.75 -7.88 -10.87
N ILE A 12 13.46 -8.16 -10.96
CA ILE A 12 12.44 -7.64 -10.06
C ILE A 12 11.76 -8.80 -9.34
N ASP A 13 11.77 -8.78 -8.00
CA ASP A 13 11.05 -9.76 -7.19
C ASP A 13 9.56 -9.42 -7.16
N ALA A 14 8.76 -10.18 -7.88
CA ALA A 14 7.31 -10.05 -7.94
C ALA A 14 6.59 -11.26 -7.30
N ARG A 15 7.27 -12.06 -6.46
CA ARG A 15 6.67 -13.24 -5.82
C ARG A 15 5.52 -12.91 -4.86
N LYS A 16 5.37 -11.65 -4.48
CA LYS A 16 4.28 -11.12 -3.65
C LYS A 16 3.21 -10.37 -4.46
N VAL A 17 3.12 -10.66 -5.76
CA VAL A 17 2.23 -9.97 -6.71
C VAL A 17 0.75 -10.02 -6.31
N ASN A 18 0.33 -11.03 -5.53
CA ASN A 18 -1.04 -11.19 -5.01
C ASN A 18 -1.18 -10.82 -3.52
N ASP A 19 -0.09 -10.38 -2.84
CA ASP A 19 -0.21 -9.89 -1.47
C ASP A 19 -0.95 -8.54 -1.44
N TYR A 20 -1.85 -8.35 -0.47
CA TYR A 20 -2.54 -7.07 -0.30
C TYR A 20 -1.57 -5.89 -0.14
N GLY A 21 -1.81 -4.80 -0.83
CA GLY A 21 -0.97 -3.58 -0.79
C GLY A 21 0.37 -3.75 -1.50
N ILE A 22 1.22 -4.70 -1.09
CA ILE A 22 2.51 -4.99 -1.74
C ILE A 22 2.28 -5.48 -3.17
N GLY A 23 1.31 -6.34 -3.41
CA GLY A 23 0.96 -6.83 -4.74
C GLY A 23 0.47 -5.69 -5.64
N SER A 24 -0.36 -4.80 -5.13
CA SER A 24 -0.79 -3.62 -5.87
C SER A 24 0.41 -2.72 -6.24
N TYR A 25 1.34 -2.49 -5.31
CA TYR A 25 2.61 -1.81 -5.60
C TYR A 25 3.39 -2.49 -6.74
N ILE A 26 3.59 -3.80 -6.63
CA ILE A 26 4.37 -4.58 -7.62
C ILE A 26 3.74 -4.48 -9.01
N ARG A 27 2.43 -4.76 -9.13
CA ARG A 27 1.72 -4.75 -10.42
C ARG A 27 1.78 -3.38 -11.08
N ASN A 28 1.37 -2.35 -10.35
CA ASN A 28 1.30 -1.00 -10.91
C ASN A 28 2.69 -0.43 -11.22
N LEU A 29 3.72 -0.71 -10.39
CA LEU A 29 5.07 -0.25 -10.66
C LEU A 29 5.66 -0.92 -11.91
N ILE A 30 5.52 -2.25 -12.06
CA ILE A 30 6.01 -2.98 -13.23
C ILE A 30 5.30 -2.48 -14.49
N GLU A 31 3.98 -2.34 -14.45
CA GLU A 31 3.20 -1.81 -15.57
C GLU A 31 3.63 -0.39 -15.95
N ALA A 32 3.84 0.47 -14.96
CA ALA A 32 4.30 1.84 -15.21
C ALA A 32 5.73 1.88 -15.76
N ILE A 33 6.65 1.04 -15.25
CA ILE A 33 8.01 0.92 -15.81
C ILE A 33 7.94 0.42 -17.26
N ALA A 34 7.07 -0.56 -17.55
CA ALA A 34 6.95 -1.13 -18.91
C ALA A 34 6.49 -0.11 -19.96
N ARG A 35 5.75 0.93 -19.54
CA ARG A 35 5.32 2.02 -20.42
C ARG A 35 6.40 3.09 -20.66
N ARG A 36 7.51 3.07 -19.89
CA ARG A 36 8.56 4.09 -20.02
C ARG A 36 9.52 3.78 -21.16
N PRO A 37 9.81 4.74 -22.06
CA PRO A 37 10.81 4.53 -23.11
C PRO A 37 12.19 4.13 -22.58
N GLU A 38 12.59 4.69 -21.43
CA GLU A 38 13.86 4.42 -20.79
C GLU A 38 14.03 2.96 -20.35
N ALA A 39 12.92 2.24 -20.14
CA ALA A 39 12.94 0.83 -19.79
C ALA A 39 13.52 -0.06 -20.90
N SER A 40 13.37 0.34 -22.16
CA SER A 40 13.92 -0.39 -23.30
C SER A 40 15.45 -0.50 -23.31
N HIS A 41 16.15 0.30 -22.51
CA HIS A 41 17.60 0.20 -22.34
C HIS A 41 18.04 -0.99 -21.46
N TYR A 42 17.09 -1.68 -20.83
CA TYR A 42 17.34 -2.79 -19.92
C TYR A 42 16.60 -4.05 -20.38
N LEU A 43 17.10 -5.20 -19.93
CA LEU A 43 16.37 -6.47 -19.97
C LEU A 43 15.88 -6.79 -18.58
N PHE A 44 14.57 -6.85 -18.41
CA PHE A 44 13.94 -7.14 -17.12
C PHE A 44 13.64 -8.64 -16.97
N ARG A 45 13.94 -9.19 -15.80
CA ARG A 45 13.49 -10.51 -15.35
C ARG A 45 12.57 -10.34 -14.16
N VAL A 46 11.31 -10.65 -14.35
CA VAL A 46 10.28 -10.51 -13.32
C VAL A 46 9.99 -11.88 -12.72
N TYR A 47 10.36 -12.08 -11.46
CA TYR A 47 10.20 -13.35 -10.77
C TYR A 47 8.83 -13.44 -10.13
N VAL A 48 7.98 -14.36 -10.61
CA VAL A 48 6.57 -14.52 -10.21
C VAL A 48 6.30 -15.98 -9.88
N PRO A 49 5.49 -16.33 -8.87
CA PRO A 49 5.03 -17.70 -8.70
C PRO A 49 4.30 -18.20 -9.95
N GLY A 50 4.51 -19.45 -10.32
CA GLY A 50 3.90 -20.01 -11.54
C GLY A 50 2.36 -19.89 -11.56
N ALA A 51 1.71 -20.08 -10.39
CA ALA A 51 0.27 -19.91 -10.21
C ALA A 51 -0.21 -18.45 -10.41
N ASP A 52 0.69 -17.46 -10.26
CA ASP A 52 0.37 -16.03 -10.25
C ASP A 52 0.82 -15.33 -11.55
N ARG A 53 1.28 -16.08 -12.55
CA ARG A 53 1.77 -15.52 -13.82
C ARG A 53 0.77 -14.58 -14.50
N GLY A 54 -0.52 -14.89 -14.41
CA GLY A 54 -1.61 -14.06 -14.96
C GLY A 54 -1.94 -12.80 -14.16
N ALA A 55 -1.28 -12.55 -13.02
CA ALA A 55 -1.51 -11.36 -12.21
C ALA A 55 -0.86 -10.09 -12.79
N LEU A 56 0.08 -10.23 -13.73
CA LEU A 56 0.70 -9.12 -14.44
C LEU A 56 0.04 -8.93 -15.81
N PRO A 57 -0.05 -7.68 -16.31
CA PRO A 57 -0.51 -7.41 -17.67
C PRO A 57 0.47 -7.97 -18.69
N GLU A 58 0.09 -7.93 -19.97
CA GLU A 58 1.01 -8.21 -21.08
C GLU A 58 2.15 -7.18 -21.07
N LEU A 59 3.38 -7.66 -21.04
CA LEU A 59 4.58 -6.84 -20.93
C LEU A 59 5.34 -6.79 -22.26
N PRO A 60 6.06 -5.68 -22.57
CA PRO A 60 6.89 -5.56 -23.75
C PRO A 60 7.99 -6.63 -23.85
N PRO A 61 8.56 -6.89 -25.04
CA PRO A 61 9.53 -7.97 -25.25
C PRO A 61 10.83 -7.90 -24.42
N HIS A 62 11.18 -6.74 -23.90
CA HIS A 62 12.33 -6.57 -23.01
C HIS A 62 12.03 -6.94 -21.54
N PHE A 63 10.83 -7.45 -21.24
CA PHE A 63 10.44 -8.07 -19.99
C PHE A 63 10.27 -9.57 -20.15
N GLU A 64 10.98 -10.35 -19.36
CA GLU A 64 10.87 -11.81 -19.28
C GLU A 64 10.23 -12.18 -17.93
N ILE A 65 9.06 -12.84 -17.95
CA ILE A 65 8.45 -13.41 -16.75
C ILE A 65 9.13 -14.75 -16.46
N VAL A 66 9.69 -14.87 -15.26
CA VAL A 66 10.42 -16.04 -14.77
C VAL A 66 9.65 -16.68 -13.64
N GLU A 67 9.24 -17.93 -13.79
CA GLU A 67 8.56 -18.67 -12.73
C GLU A 67 9.50 -18.95 -11.54
N GLU A 68 9.10 -18.54 -10.34
CA GLU A 68 9.87 -18.73 -9.11
C GLU A 68 8.93 -18.96 -7.91
N ASP A 69 8.81 -20.23 -7.52
CA ASP A 69 7.86 -20.71 -6.50
C ASP A 69 8.45 -20.81 -5.09
N SER A 70 9.66 -20.28 -4.85
CA SER A 70 10.23 -20.25 -3.51
C SER A 70 9.36 -19.38 -2.60
N PRO A 71 8.68 -19.96 -1.58
CA PRO A 71 7.81 -19.19 -0.71
C PRO A 71 8.57 -18.10 0.02
N GLY A 72 7.92 -16.95 0.21
CA GLY A 72 8.47 -15.90 1.06
C GLY A 72 8.69 -16.37 2.50
N TYR A 73 9.71 -15.83 3.16
CA TYR A 73 10.10 -16.16 4.54
C TYR A 73 10.52 -17.62 4.75
N SER A 74 10.97 -18.31 3.70
CA SER A 74 11.39 -19.71 3.73
C SER A 74 12.90 -19.88 3.54
N ILE A 75 13.41 -21.07 3.88
CA ILE A 75 14.78 -21.45 3.56
C ILE A 75 15.00 -21.50 2.04
N ALA A 76 13.99 -21.92 1.28
CA ALA A 76 14.05 -21.96 -0.18
C ALA A 76 14.28 -20.56 -0.80
N GLU A 77 13.70 -19.52 -0.22
CA GLU A 77 13.97 -18.12 -0.61
C GLU A 77 15.44 -17.76 -0.43
N LEU A 78 16.06 -18.22 0.64
CA LEU A 78 17.45 -17.88 0.97
C LEU A 78 18.48 -18.78 0.28
N THR A 79 18.06 -19.88 -0.33
CA THR A 79 18.93 -20.88 -0.98
C THR A 79 18.62 -21.05 -2.46
N ARG A 80 17.48 -21.67 -2.80
CA ARG A 80 17.06 -21.96 -4.18
C ARG A 80 16.94 -20.69 -5.02
N PHE A 81 16.22 -19.68 -4.52
CA PHE A 81 16.06 -18.41 -5.23
C PHE A 81 17.39 -17.65 -5.34
N ALA A 82 18.21 -17.66 -4.27
CA ALA A 82 19.54 -17.08 -4.33
C ALA A 82 20.42 -17.72 -5.42
N TRP A 83 20.39 -19.05 -5.53
CA TRP A 83 21.10 -19.77 -6.59
C TRP A 83 20.58 -19.42 -7.99
N ARG A 84 19.26 -19.26 -8.15
CA ARG A 84 18.63 -18.79 -9.39
C ARG A 84 19.17 -17.42 -9.78
N LEU A 85 19.19 -16.46 -8.87
CA LEU A 85 19.70 -15.11 -9.12
C LEU A 85 21.18 -15.11 -9.55
N LEU A 86 22.00 -16.00 -8.97
CA LEU A 86 23.40 -16.17 -9.39
C LEU A 86 23.52 -16.67 -10.82
N ARG A 87 22.68 -17.66 -11.19
CA ARG A 87 22.66 -18.24 -12.54
C ARG A 87 22.21 -17.23 -13.60
N ASP A 88 21.28 -16.37 -13.24
CA ASP A 88 20.66 -15.40 -14.16
C ASP A 88 21.58 -14.21 -14.48
N ARG A 89 22.72 -14.08 -13.75
CA ARG A 89 23.77 -13.07 -14.00
C ARG A 89 23.21 -11.66 -14.12
N LEU A 90 22.39 -11.27 -13.17
CA LEU A 90 21.80 -9.93 -13.08
C LEU A 90 22.88 -8.89 -12.82
N ASP A 91 22.70 -7.68 -13.38
CA ASP A 91 23.49 -6.50 -13.04
C ASP A 91 22.88 -5.77 -11.83
N LEU A 92 21.53 -5.78 -11.71
CA LEU A 92 20.80 -5.25 -10.57
C LEU A 92 19.64 -6.18 -10.18
N PHE A 93 19.37 -6.29 -8.88
CA PHE A 93 18.21 -6.96 -8.34
C PHE A 93 17.40 -6.00 -7.46
N HIS A 94 16.13 -5.82 -7.76
CA HIS A 94 15.18 -5.07 -6.96
C HIS A 94 14.32 -6.01 -6.13
N ALA A 95 14.59 -6.07 -4.83
CA ALA A 95 13.72 -6.71 -3.86
C ALA A 95 12.58 -5.75 -3.51
N THR A 96 11.36 -6.06 -3.96
CA THR A 96 10.17 -5.26 -3.68
C THR A 96 9.63 -5.41 -2.26
N HIS A 97 10.34 -6.17 -1.45
CA HIS A 97 10.10 -6.46 -0.05
C HIS A 97 11.44 -6.60 0.68
N TYR A 98 11.46 -6.49 2.01
CA TYR A 98 12.69 -6.42 2.84
C TYR A 98 13.58 -7.68 2.86
N VAL A 99 13.37 -8.66 1.97
CA VAL A 99 14.24 -9.84 1.89
C VAL A 99 15.10 -9.76 0.64
N ILE A 100 16.41 -9.65 0.82
CA ILE A 100 17.41 -9.82 -0.24
C ILE A 100 18.09 -11.18 -0.03
N PRO A 101 18.05 -12.11 -1.00
CA PRO A 101 18.74 -13.38 -0.89
C PRO A 101 20.25 -13.21 -0.65
N PRO A 102 20.88 -14.00 0.23
CA PRO A 102 22.25 -13.76 0.70
C PRO A 102 23.33 -13.86 -0.38
N LEU A 103 23.10 -14.66 -1.40
CA LEU A 103 24.06 -14.90 -2.48
C LEU A 103 23.89 -14.00 -3.70
N ALA A 104 22.97 -13.05 -3.67
CA ALA A 104 22.80 -12.08 -4.77
C ALA A 104 24.08 -11.24 -4.92
N ARG A 105 24.78 -11.39 -6.05
CA ARG A 105 26.01 -10.63 -6.37
C ARG A 105 25.74 -9.35 -7.14
N ALA A 106 24.56 -9.23 -7.74
CA ALA A 106 24.11 -8.05 -8.44
C ALA A 106 24.06 -6.83 -7.52
N ARG A 107 24.08 -5.62 -8.08
CA ARG A 107 23.67 -4.42 -7.33
C ARG A 107 22.28 -4.64 -6.78
N ALA A 108 22.01 -4.11 -5.59
CA ALA A 108 20.74 -4.35 -4.93
C ALA A 108 20.00 -3.05 -4.64
N VAL A 109 18.75 -3.02 -5.06
CA VAL A 109 17.75 -2.04 -4.60
C VAL A 109 16.73 -2.79 -3.76
N VAL A 110 16.29 -2.19 -2.67
CA VAL A 110 15.22 -2.76 -1.84
C VAL A 110 14.15 -1.73 -1.59
N THR A 111 12.89 -2.13 -1.75
CA THR A 111 11.75 -1.34 -1.28
C THR A 111 11.33 -1.84 0.10
N ILE A 112 11.32 -0.94 1.07
CA ILE A 112 10.78 -1.18 2.42
C ILE A 112 9.57 -0.28 2.58
N HIS A 113 8.38 -0.89 2.53
CA HIS A 113 7.12 -0.17 2.62
C HIS A 113 6.91 0.45 4.00
N ASP A 114 7.22 -0.33 5.04
CA ASP A 114 7.19 0.09 6.44
C ASP A 114 7.97 -0.88 7.33
N ILE A 115 8.03 -0.56 8.61
CA ILE A 115 8.60 -1.43 9.65
C ILE A 115 7.61 -1.70 10.79
N ILE A 116 6.31 -1.76 10.47
CA ILE A 116 5.23 -1.98 11.44
C ILE A 116 5.49 -3.18 12.35
N HIS A 117 6.04 -4.27 11.82
CA HIS A 117 6.36 -5.48 12.57
C HIS A 117 7.45 -5.27 13.63
N VAL A 118 8.25 -4.24 13.45
CA VAL A 118 9.33 -3.89 14.37
C VAL A 118 8.86 -2.88 15.41
N LEU A 119 8.08 -1.89 14.98
CA LEU A 119 7.51 -0.85 15.85
C LEU A 119 6.41 -1.39 16.76
N TYR A 120 5.61 -2.33 16.25
CA TYR A 120 4.47 -2.91 16.95
C TYR A 120 4.60 -4.43 17.05
N PRO A 121 5.54 -4.94 17.87
CA PRO A 121 5.82 -6.38 17.97
C PRO A 121 4.64 -7.21 18.45
N GLN A 122 3.66 -6.58 19.15
CA GLN A 122 2.40 -7.22 19.56
C GLN A 122 1.51 -7.64 18.37
N PHE A 123 1.78 -7.18 17.15
CA PHE A 123 1.05 -7.60 15.94
C PHE A 123 1.66 -8.85 15.29
N LEU A 124 2.81 -9.30 15.78
CA LEU A 124 3.44 -10.53 15.32
C LEU A 124 2.98 -11.74 16.14
N PRO A 125 2.98 -12.95 15.55
CA PRO A 125 2.52 -14.16 16.22
C PRO A 125 3.44 -14.58 17.38
N ASN A 126 4.72 -14.27 17.34
CA ASN A 126 5.69 -14.65 18.35
C ASN A 126 7.01 -13.85 18.25
N ARG A 127 7.89 -14.01 19.27
CA ARG A 127 9.20 -13.32 19.34
C ARG A 127 10.19 -13.76 18.26
N LEU A 128 10.08 -14.98 17.74
CA LEU A 128 10.95 -15.45 16.66
C LEU A 128 10.63 -14.71 15.34
N ALA A 129 9.36 -14.47 15.05
CA ALA A 129 8.95 -13.66 13.92
C ALA A 129 9.50 -12.21 13.99
N LEU A 130 9.52 -11.63 15.20
CA LEU A 130 10.13 -10.31 15.43
C LEU A 130 11.65 -10.34 15.19
N LEU A 131 12.34 -11.35 15.73
CA LEU A 131 13.79 -11.50 15.53
C LEU A 131 14.11 -11.68 14.05
N TYR A 132 13.36 -12.54 13.36
CA TYR A 132 13.48 -12.73 11.91
C TYR A 132 13.31 -11.41 11.14
N ALA A 133 12.23 -10.68 11.41
CA ALA A 133 11.97 -9.40 10.74
C ALA A 133 13.12 -8.40 10.97
N ARG A 134 13.58 -8.24 12.22
CA ARG A 134 14.70 -7.34 12.57
C ARG A 134 16.00 -7.73 11.85
N VAL A 135 16.31 -9.01 11.84
CA VAL A 135 17.55 -9.53 11.19
C VAL A 135 17.47 -9.32 9.68
N MET A 136 16.36 -9.68 9.06
CA MET A 136 16.21 -9.60 7.61
C MET A 136 16.17 -8.16 7.12
N ILE A 137 15.44 -7.27 7.79
CA ILE A 137 15.44 -5.84 7.45
C ILE A 137 16.85 -5.26 7.61
N ARG A 138 17.53 -5.50 8.76
CA ARG A 138 18.89 -5.00 8.96
C ARG A 138 19.86 -5.51 7.90
N ARG A 139 19.72 -6.77 7.51
CA ARG A 139 20.53 -7.39 6.45
C ARG A 139 20.24 -6.73 5.08
N ALA A 140 18.96 -6.54 4.73
CA ALA A 140 18.57 -5.89 3.49
C ALA A 140 19.11 -4.45 3.42
N LEU A 141 18.95 -3.67 4.50
CA LEU A 141 19.45 -2.30 4.61
C LEU A 141 20.98 -2.20 4.45
N ARG A 142 21.72 -3.18 4.99
CA ARG A 142 23.19 -3.23 4.83
C ARG A 142 23.61 -3.64 3.43
N ARG A 143 22.89 -4.56 2.81
CA ARG A 143 23.23 -5.15 1.51
C ARG A 143 22.84 -4.22 0.35
N ALA A 144 21.74 -3.48 0.48
CA ALA A 144 21.22 -2.65 -0.59
C ALA A 144 22.19 -1.50 -0.95
N ASP A 145 22.41 -1.28 -2.23
CA ASP A 145 23.12 -0.10 -2.74
C ASP A 145 22.26 1.16 -2.64
N ARG A 146 20.92 0.98 -2.81
CA ARG A 146 19.91 2.01 -2.63
C ARG A 146 18.68 1.42 -1.95
N ILE A 147 18.02 2.23 -1.16
CA ILE A 147 16.79 1.86 -0.44
C ILE A 147 15.67 2.78 -0.94
N ILE A 148 14.56 2.19 -1.32
CA ILE A 148 13.31 2.90 -1.63
C ILE A 148 12.37 2.72 -0.46
N THR A 149 11.67 3.77 -0.08
CA THR A 149 10.52 3.70 0.82
C THR A 149 9.40 4.57 0.29
N VAL A 150 8.19 4.37 0.80
CA VAL A 150 6.96 4.90 0.19
C VAL A 150 6.40 6.16 0.88
N SER A 151 7.09 6.64 1.94
CA SER A 151 6.75 7.89 2.64
C SER A 151 7.94 8.44 3.41
N TYR A 152 7.91 9.74 3.73
CA TYR A 152 8.90 10.35 4.64
C TYR A 152 8.75 9.82 6.06
N ASN A 153 7.53 9.46 6.48
CA ASN A 153 7.33 8.78 7.75
C ASN A 153 8.11 7.46 7.81
N SER A 154 7.97 6.59 6.81
CA SER A 154 8.70 5.32 6.76
C SER A 154 10.22 5.55 6.64
N LYS A 155 10.67 6.61 5.94
CA LYS A 155 12.08 7.01 5.92
C LYS A 155 12.58 7.37 7.31
N ARG A 156 11.85 8.19 8.05
CA ARG A 156 12.19 8.56 9.43
C ARG A 156 12.28 7.34 10.32
N ASP A 157 11.28 6.45 10.27
CA ASP A 157 11.27 5.21 11.04
C ASP A 157 12.50 4.32 10.75
N LEU A 158 12.93 4.23 9.48
CA LEU A 158 14.14 3.50 9.09
C LEU A 158 15.41 4.16 9.63
N VAL A 159 15.51 5.48 9.57
CA VAL A 159 16.64 6.24 10.12
C VAL A 159 16.71 6.07 11.63
N ASP A 160 15.62 6.32 12.33
CA ASP A 160 15.56 6.35 13.79
C ASP A 160 15.77 4.96 14.39
N TYR A 161 15.17 3.91 13.80
CA TYR A 161 15.26 2.57 14.36
C TYR A 161 16.52 1.79 13.97
N PHE A 162 16.98 1.94 12.71
CA PHE A 162 18.10 1.17 12.20
C PHE A 162 19.40 1.97 12.06
N GLY A 163 19.38 3.28 12.27
CA GLY A 163 20.55 4.15 12.15
C GLY A 163 21.10 4.26 10.72
N ILE A 164 20.23 4.14 9.72
CA ILE A 164 20.65 4.22 8.31
C ILE A 164 20.80 5.68 7.90
N GLY A 165 21.90 5.98 7.19
CA GLY A 165 22.10 7.31 6.66
C GLY A 165 20.96 7.73 5.72
N PRO A 166 20.32 8.88 5.95
CA PRO A 166 19.12 9.30 5.19
C PRO A 166 19.38 9.49 3.70
N SER A 167 20.63 9.72 3.30
CA SER A 167 21.04 9.85 1.90
C SER A 167 21.01 8.53 1.11
N ARG A 168 20.90 7.37 1.78
CA ARG A 168 20.74 6.06 1.15
C ARG A 168 19.29 5.70 0.87
N ILE A 169 18.34 6.48 1.40
CA ILE A 169 16.91 6.21 1.34
C ILE A 169 16.24 7.23 0.44
N GLU A 170 15.72 6.77 -0.68
CA GLU A 170 14.88 7.55 -1.59
C GLU A 170 13.41 7.35 -1.23
N VAL A 171 12.66 8.44 -1.09
CA VAL A 171 11.21 8.38 -0.89
C VAL A 171 10.55 8.46 -2.26
N ILE A 172 9.83 7.41 -2.62
CA ILE A 172 9.06 7.32 -3.85
C ILE A 172 7.62 6.99 -3.46
N TYR A 173 6.73 7.97 -3.54
CA TYR A 173 5.33 7.75 -3.25
C TYR A 173 4.71 6.73 -4.21
N ASN A 174 3.81 5.92 -3.69
CA ASN A 174 2.96 5.08 -4.52
C ASN A 174 2.04 5.95 -5.37
N GLY A 175 1.66 5.44 -6.53
CA GLY A 175 0.65 6.07 -7.38
C GLY A 175 -0.76 5.56 -7.06
N VAL A 176 -1.74 6.20 -7.66
CA VAL A 176 -3.12 5.72 -7.74
C VAL A 176 -3.37 5.19 -9.15
N ALA A 177 -3.94 4.00 -9.27
CA ALA A 177 -4.23 3.41 -10.58
C ALA A 177 -5.38 4.17 -11.27
N ALA A 178 -5.31 4.33 -12.59
CA ALA A 178 -6.25 5.13 -13.39
C ALA A 178 -7.73 4.69 -13.29
N ARG A 179 -7.99 3.46 -12.83
CA ARG A 179 -9.35 2.97 -12.57
C ARG A 179 -10.04 3.70 -11.40
N PHE A 180 -9.27 4.24 -10.44
CA PHE A 180 -9.80 5.05 -9.33
C PHE A 180 -9.95 6.49 -9.80
N ARG A 181 -11.19 6.90 -10.08
CA ARG A 181 -11.53 8.22 -10.62
C ARG A 181 -12.90 8.68 -10.15
N ALA A 182 -13.07 9.99 -10.03
CA ALA A 182 -14.30 10.59 -9.49
C ALA A 182 -15.48 10.56 -10.48
N ASP A 183 -15.20 10.48 -11.77
CA ASP A 183 -16.18 10.44 -12.86
C ASP A 183 -16.66 9.01 -13.21
N LEU A 184 -16.59 8.09 -12.24
CA LEU A 184 -17.07 6.72 -12.44
C LEU A 184 -18.56 6.71 -12.78
N PRO A 185 -18.98 6.05 -13.89
CA PRO A 185 -20.38 5.99 -14.30
C PRO A 185 -21.31 5.50 -13.18
N ARG A 186 -22.51 6.08 -13.09
CA ARG A 186 -23.52 5.66 -12.11
C ARG A 186 -23.85 4.19 -12.23
N ALA A 187 -23.96 3.69 -13.46
CA ALA A 187 -24.24 2.26 -13.72
C ALA A 187 -23.21 1.34 -13.09
N GLU A 188 -21.93 1.73 -13.08
CA GLU A 188 -20.88 0.94 -12.46
C GLU A 188 -20.98 0.93 -10.92
N ARG A 189 -21.29 2.08 -10.31
CA ARG A 189 -21.57 2.18 -8.87
C ARG A 189 -22.81 1.36 -8.48
N ASP A 190 -23.85 1.37 -9.32
CA ASP A 190 -25.08 0.62 -9.07
C ASP A 190 -24.83 -0.90 -9.24
N ARG A 191 -24.07 -1.31 -10.25
CA ARG A 191 -23.64 -2.71 -10.46
C ARG A 191 -22.92 -3.27 -9.23
N VAL A 192 -21.96 -2.50 -8.68
CA VAL A 192 -21.21 -2.93 -7.50
C VAL A 192 -22.12 -2.98 -6.26
N ALA A 193 -22.98 -2.00 -6.08
CA ALA A 193 -23.93 -1.99 -4.96
C ALA A 193 -24.87 -3.19 -5.01
N GLU A 194 -25.41 -3.54 -6.18
CA GLU A 194 -26.27 -4.70 -6.38
C GLU A 194 -25.51 -6.00 -6.14
N LYS A 195 -24.31 -6.16 -6.75
CA LYS A 195 -23.48 -7.36 -6.62
C LYS A 195 -23.21 -7.74 -5.17
N TYR A 196 -23.00 -6.75 -4.30
CA TYR A 196 -22.64 -6.96 -2.89
C TYR A 196 -23.79 -6.68 -1.91
N GLY A 197 -24.99 -6.37 -2.39
CA GLY A 197 -26.15 -6.06 -1.55
C GLY A 197 -25.91 -4.84 -0.65
N LEU A 198 -25.25 -3.82 -1.18
CA LEU A 198 -24.89 -2.63 -0.39
C LEU A 198 -26.09 -1.70 -0.24
N PRO A 199 -26.53 -1.40 0.98
CA PRO A 199 -27.56 -0.39 1.22
C PRO A 199 -27.03 1.02 0.94
N ARG A 200 -27.91 1.95 0.64
CA ARG A 200 -27.57 3.38 0.51
C ARG A 200 -28.42 4.21 1.45
N PRO A 201 -27.86 5.24 2.09
CA PRO A 201 -26.44 5.65 2.09
C PRO A 201 -25.55 4.70 2.93
N TYR A 202 -24.24 4.66 2.64
CA TYR A 202 -23.30 3.90 3.44
C TYR A 202 -21.95 4.62 3.66
N LEU A 203 -21.32 4.30 4.78
CA LEU A 203 -19.93 4.61 5.11
C LEU A 203 -19.08 3.36 4.83
N LEU A 204 -17.89 3.54 4.29
CA LEU A 204 -17.03 2.45 3.91
C LEU A 204 -15.80 2.35 4.81
N PHE A 205 -15.48 1.13 5.25
CA PHE A 205 -14.19 0.75 5.80
C PHE A 205 -13.60 -0.37 4.95
N LEU A 206 -12.30 -0.26 4.59
CA LEU A 206 -11.60 -1.28 3.84
C LEU A 206 -10.43 -1.84 4.66
N GLY A 207 -10.49 -3.12 5.02
CA GLY A 207 -9.43 -3.76 5.79
C GLY A 207 -9.92 -5.03 6.47
N GLY A 208 -8.96 -5.80 7.01
CA GLY A 208 -9.24 -6.98 7.81
C GLY A 208 -9.22 -6.70 9.32
N GLU A 209 -9.32 -7.78 10.12
CA GLU A 209 -9.25 -7.72 11.59
C GLU A 209 -7.85 -7.51 12.16
N LYS A 210 -6.84 -7.19 11.32
CA LYS A 210 -5.50 -6.90 11.82
C LYS A 210 -5.58 -5.71 12.79
N PRO A 211 -4.93 -5.80 13.97
CA PRO A 211 -5.09 -4.79 15.05
C PRO A 211 -4.79 -3.37 14.59
N HIS A 212 -3.78 -3.17 13.74
CA HIS A 212 -3.42 -1.84 13.23
C HIS A 212 -4.48 -1.21 12.33
N LYS A 213 -5.38 -2.01 11.72
CA LYS A 213 -6.48 -1.48 10.91
C LYS A 213 -7.57 -0.82 11.75
N ASN A 214 -7.59 -1.07 13.06
CA ASN A 214 -8.41 -0.35 14.06
C ASN A 214 -9.92 -0.47 13.86
N VAL A 215 -10.40 -1.53 13.19
CA VAL A 215 -11.84 -1.75 12.91
C VAL A 215 -12.70 -1.73 14.18
N ARG A 216 -12.14 -2.12 15.35
CA ARG A 216 -12.88 -2.13 16.62
C ARG A 216 -13.25 -0.72 17.09
N ASN A 217 -12.35 0.26 16.95
CA ASN A 217 -12.65 1.65 17.29
C ASN A 217 -13.59 2.28 16.26
N VAL A 218 -13.50 1.90 14.98
CA VAL A 218 -14.49 2.32 13.95
C VAL A 218 -15.90 1.84 14.32
N LEU A 219 -16.05 0.59 14.75
CA LEU A 219 -17.36 0.05 15.19
C LEU A 219 -17.90 0.78 16.42
N ARG A 220 -17.06 1.03 17.44
CA ARG A 220 -17.45 1.78 18.63
C ARG A 220 -17.87 3.20 18.26
N ALA A 221 -17.05 3.89 17.48
CA ALA A 221 -17.32 5.24 17.03
C ALA A 221 -18.61 5.33 16.19
N PHE A 222 -18.87 4.34 15.33
CA PHE A 222 -20.12 4.28 14.57
C PHE A 222 -21.33 4.07 15.47
N ALA A 223 -21.23 3.24 16.52
CA ALA A 223 -22.29 3.09 17.51
C ALA A 223 -22.55 4.40 18.26
N GLU A 224 -21.50 5.11 18.72
CA GLU A 224 -21.62 6.42 19.38
C GLU A 224 -22.21 7.48 18.43
N ALA A 225 -21.73 7.56 17.20
CA ALA A 225 -22.26 8.48 16.19
C ALA A 225 -23.78 8.28 15.98
N ARG A 226 -24.24 7.03 15.96
CA ARG A 226 -25.67 6.68 15.83
C ARG A 226 -26.50 7.00 17.06
N ARG A 227 -25.90 6.93 18.27
CA ARG A 227 -26.57 7.39 19.52
C ARG A 227 -26.70 8.91 19.56
N ALA A 228 -25.66 9.62 19.10
CA ALA A 228 -25.66 11.08 19.07
C ALA A 228 -26.61 11.67 18.01
N ARG A 229 -26.79 10.97 16.89
CA ARG A 229 -27.63 11.39 15.75
C ARG A 229 -28.29 10.21 15.08
N ALA A 230 -29.52 10.39 14.61
CA ALA A 230 -30.22 9.38 13.80
C ALA A 230 -29.59 9.28 12.41
N LEU A 231 -28.55 8.46 12.25
CA LEU A 231 -27.85 8.26 10.99
C LEU A 231 -28.55 7.16 10.17
N PRO A 232 -28.99 7.45 8.92
CA PRO A 232 -29.56 6.43 8.04
C PRO A 232 -28.51 5.45 7.49
N HIS A 233 -27.24 5.81 7.55
CA HIS A 233 -26.14 5.08 6.95
C HIS A 233 -25.98 3.67 7.52
N ALA A 234 -25.62 2.75 6.64
CA ALA A 234 -24.98 1.50 7.03
C ALA A 234 -23.46 1.68 7.07
N LEU A 235 -22.76 0.80 7.78
CA LEU A 235 -21.31 0.68 7.73
C LEU A 235 -20.94 -0.57 6.92
N VAL A 236 -20.26 -0.38 5.81
CA VAL A 236 -19.73 -1.46 4.97
C VAL A 236 -18.31 -1.76 5.40
N LEU A 237 -18.06 -2.99 5.87
CA LEU A 237 -16.75 -3.49 6.25
C LEU A 237 -16.25 -4.46 5.18
N ALA A 238 -15.49 -3.96 4.20
CA ALA A 238 -14.91 -4.76 3.13
C ALA A 238 -13.50 -5.25 3.48
N GLY A 239 -13.18 -6.46 3.05
CA GLY A 239 -11.86 -7.06 3.24
C GLY A 239 -11.89 -8.43 3.93
N PRO A 240 -10.71 -9.07 4.11
CA PRO A 240 -10.64 -10.41 4.67
C PRO A 240 -10.99 -10.39 6.16
N MET A 241 -12.11 -11.00 6.49
CA MET A 241 -12.55 -11.20 7.88
C MET A 241 -12.83 -12.69 8.13
N PRO A 242 -12.39 -13.25 9.27
CA PRO A 242 -12.71 -14.63 9.62
C PRO A 242 -14.21 -14.86 9.64
N LYS A 243 -14.65 -15.98 9.04
CA LYS A 243 -16.08 -16.31 8.97
C LYS A 243 -16.65 -16.81 10.29
N ASN A 244 -15.82 -17.39 11.18
CA ASN A 244 -16.27 -18.01 12.41
C ASN A 244 -15.58 -17.41 13.63
N ARG A 245 -16.37 -17.09 14.69
CA ARG A 245 -15.92 -16.57 15.99
C ARG A 245 -15.01 -15.33 15.89
N SER A 246 -15.28 -14.47 14.91
CA SER A 246 -14.60 -13.20 14.77
C SER A 246 -14.87 -12.31 16.00
N ARG A 247 -13.80 -11.73 16.55
CA ARG A 247 -13.94 -10.72 17.61
C ARG A 247 -14.71 -9.49 17.14
N VAL A 248 -14.67 -9.21 15.86
CA VAL A 248 -15.45 -8.14 15.22
C VAL A 248 -16.93 -8.48 15.20
N GLU A 249 -17.32 -9.73 14.90
CA GLU A 249 -18.71 -10.17 14.92
C GLU A 249 -19.33 -10.09 16.32
N ALA A 250 -18.61 -10.57 17.32
CA ALA A 250 -19.04 -10.44 18.72
C ALA A 250 -19.23 -8.97 19.11
N LEU A 251 -18.34 -8.08 18.65
CA LEU A 251 -18.44 -6.65 18.94
C LEU A 251 -19.61 -6.00 18.19
N ILE A 252 -19.90 -6.38 16.95
CA ILE A 252 -21.05 -5.91 16.18
C ILE A 252 -22.36 -6.25 16.93
N ALA A 253 -22.48 -7.49 17.41
CA ALA A 253 -23.64 -7.92 18.21
C ALA A 253 -23.74 -7.16 19.53
N ALA A 254 -22.64 -7.04 20.28
CA ALA A 254 -22.59 -6.34 21.58
C ALA A 254 -22.91 -4.84 21.46
N LEU A 255 -22.69 -4.21 20.31
CA LEU A 255 -23.00 -2.81 20.02
C LEU A 255 -24.38 -2.61 19.37
N ASP A 256 -25.17 -3.67 19.18
CA ASP A 256 -26.47 -3.65 18.49
C ASP A 256 -26.36 -3.09 17.05
N LEU A 257 -25.32 -3.49 16.33
CA LEU A 257 -25.04 -3.04 14.98
C LEU A 257 -25.36 -4.08 13.89
N SER A 258 -25.92 -5.26 14.25
CA SER A 258 -26.12 -6.39 13.32
C SER A 258 -26.95 -6.02 12.09
N ALA A 259 -27.96 -5.16 12.24
CA ALA A 259 -28.81 -4.68 11.15
C ALA A 259 -28.20 -3.50 10.35
N ARG A 260 -27.03 -3.00 10.74
CA ARG A 260 -26.43 -1.78 10.20
C ARG A 260 -25.01 -1.99 9.66
N VAL A 261 -24.44 -3.16 9.86
CA VAL A 261 -23.11 -3.50 9.35
C VAL A 261 -23.23 -4.54 8.24
N VAL A 262 -22.72 -4.21 7.06
CA VAL A 262 -22.67 -5.11 5.90
C VAL A 262 -21.23 -5.56 5.68
N ARG A 263 -21.02 -6.86 5.47
CA ARG A 263 -19.68 -7.45 5.27
C ARG A 263 -19.63 -8.20 3.93
N PRO A 264 -19.29 -7.52 2.83
CA PRO A 264 -19.20 -8.16 1.51
C PRO A 264 -18.05 -9.17 1.40
N GLY A 265 -17.14 -9.20 2.39
CA GLY A 265 -15.92 -10.01 2.32
C GLY A 265 -14.81 -9.33 1.52
N VAL A 266 -13.98 -10.15 0.88
CA VAL A 266 -12.92 -9.67 -0.02
C VAL A 266 -13.55 -9.18 -1.31
N VAL A 267 -13.31 -7.93 -1.66
CA VAL A 267 -13.78 -7.31 -2.90
C VAL A 267 -12.61 -7.29 -3.89
N PRO A 268 -12.77 -7.84 -5.10
CA PRO A 268 -11.77 -7.78 -6.16
C PRO A 268 -11.40 -6.35 -6.54
N GLU A 269 -10.18 -6.17 -7.05
CA GLU A 269 -9.66 -4.83 -7.37
C GLU A 269 -10.49 -4.09 -8.44
N GLU A 270 -11.11 -4.81 -9.37
CA GLU A 270 -11.98 -4.24 -10.40
C GLU A 270 -13.26 -3.63 -9.84
N ASP A 271 -13.75 -4.09 -8.69
CA ASP A 271 -14.97 -3.58 -8.05
C ASP A 271 -14.69 -2.47 -7.01
N LEU A 272 -13.42 -2.32 -6.57
CA LEU A 272 -13.06 -1.31 -5.57
C LEU A 272 -13.42 0.12 -5.98
N PRO A 273 -13.23 0.57 -7.25
CA PRO A 273 -13.65 1.91 -7.64
C PRO A 273 -15.14 2.16 -7.43
N GLY A 274 -16.00 1.19 -7.79
CA GLY A 274 -17.46 1.29 -7.57
C GLY A 274 -17.84 1.28 -6.09
N LEU A 275 -17.12 0.48 -5.29
CA LEU A 275 -17.28 0.43 -3.84
C LEU A 275 -16.92 1.76 -3.18
N PHE A 276 -15.79 2.39 -3.56
CA PHE A 276 -15.43 3.72 -3.08
C PHE A 276 -16.44 4.76 -3.53
N ALA A 277 -16.63 4.91 -4.84
CA ALA A 277 -17.47 5.96 -5.42
C ALA A 277 -18.96 5.89 -5.03
N GLY A 278 -19.41 4.78 -4.47
CA GLY A 278 -20.77 4.62 -3.94
C GLY A 278 -20.90 5.02 -2.46
N ALA A 279 -19.81 5.23 -1.74
CA ALA A 279 -19.80 5.58 -0.32
C ALA A 279 -19.95 7.10 -0.10
N ASP A 280 -20.65 7.49 0.96
CA ASP A 280 -20.74 8.89 1.38
C ASP A 280 -19.47 9.37 2.09
N ALA A 281 -18.74 8.45 2.74
CA ALA A 281 -17.41 8.70 3.29
C ALA A 281 -16.63 7.39 3.44
N PHE A 282 -15.29 7.50 3.36
CA PHE A 282 -14.36 6.41 3.64
C PHE A 282 -13.73 6.61 5.02
N LEU A 283 -13.85 5.59 5.89
CA LEU A 283 -13.37 5.60 7.26
C LEU A 283 -12.12 4.74 7.38
N TYR A 284 -10.96 5.35 7.61
CA TYR A 284 -9.69 4.64 7.68
C TYR A 284 -8.76 5.14 8.80
N PRO A 285 -9.24 5.21 10.06
CA PRO A 285 -8.44 5.66 11.19
C PRO A 285 -7.54 4.52 11.69
N THR A 286 -6.59 4.08 10.87
CA THR A 286 -5.64 3.02 11.20
C THR A 286 -4.57 3.51 12.17
N LEU A 287 -4.01 2.62 12.99
CA LEU A 287 -2.98 2.99 13.97
C LEU A 287 -1.64 3.29 13.31
N TYR A 288 -1.36 2.63 12.19
CA TYR A 288 -0.12 2.79 11.45
C TYR A 288 -0.24 2.31 10.01
N GLU A 289 0.31 3.07 9.07
CA GLU A 289 0.45 2.72 7.65
C GLU A 289 1.81 3.20 7.13
N GLY A 290 2.37 2.47 6.18
CA GLY A 290 3.55 2.90 5.44
C GLY A 290 3.26 3.96 4.37
N PHE A 291 2.04 3.93 3.81
CA PHE A 291 1.54 4.92 2.83
C PHE A 291 0.04 5.17 3.00
N GLY A 292 -0.78 4.13 2.88
CA GLY A 292 -2.24 4.25 2.92
C GLY A 292 -2.86 4.30 1.52
N LEU A 293 -2.51 3.36 0.64
CA LEU A 293 -3.09 3.25 -0.72
C LEU A 293 -4.62 3.43 -0.72
N PRO A 294 -5.41 2.78 0.18
CA PRO A 294 -6.85 2.94 0.17
C PRO A 294 -7.32 4.38 0.40
N VAL A 295 -6.56 5.18 1.15
CA VAL A 295 -6.85 6.61 1.36
C VAL A 295 -6.68 7.40 0.06
N ALA A 296 -5.56 7.20 -0.63
CA ALA A 296 -5.30 7.86 -1.91
C ALA A 296 -6.30 7.42 -3.00
N GLU A 297 -6.69 6.14 -3.02
CA GLU A 297 -7.69 5.58 -3.93
C GLU A 297 -9.08 6.15 -3.68
N ALA A 298 -9.52 6.25 -2.41
CA ALA A 298 -10.78 6.89 -2.04
C ALA A 298 -10.81 8.37 -2.44
N MET A 299 -9.73 9.10 -2.19
CA MET A 299 -9.56 10.49 -2.61
C MET A 299 -9.68 10.65 -4.13
N ALA A 300 -9.04 9.78 -4.91
CA ALA A 300 -9.12 9.79 -6.37
C ALA A 300 -10.54 9.52 -6.87
N CYS A 301 -11.31 8.69 -6.16
CA CYS A 301 -12.73 8.46 -6.43
C CYS A 301 -13.63 9.64 -6.01
N GLY A 302 -13.08 10.71 -5.45
CA GLY A 302 -13.84 11.86 -4.97
C GLY A 302 -14.68 11.57 -3.73
N VAL A 303 -14.25 10.62 -2.90
CA VAL A 303 -14.92 10.27 -1.66
C VAL A 303 -14.23 10.97 -0.50
N PRO A 304 -14.98 11.71 0.36
CA PRO A 304 -14.40 12.32 1.55
C PRO A 304 -13.86 11.24 2.49
N VAL A 305 -12.66 11.50 3.02
CA VAL A 305 -11.92 10.52 3.86
C VAL A 305 -11.85 11.01 5.30
N LEU A 306 -12.15 10.12 6.24
CA LEU A 306 -11.79 10.27 7.65
C LEU A 306 -10.63 9.31 7.92
N THR A 307 -9.47 9.83 8.34
CA THR A 307 -8.27 9.04 8.55
C THR A 307 -7.44 9.54 9.74
N SER A 308 -6.32 8.87 10.02
CA SER A 308 -5.50 9.16 11.20
C SER A 308 -4.61 10.38 11.02
N SER A 309 -4.45 11.13 12.10
CA SER A 309 -3.46 12.21 12.23
C SER A 309 -2.03 11.70 12.53
N THR A 310 -1.77 10.40 12.35
CA THR A 310 -0.49 9.74 12.68
C THR A 310 0.05 8.94 11.51
N SER A 311 1.29 8.49 11.62
CA SER A 311 2.02 7.70 10.62
C SER A 311 2.09 8.39 9.25
N ALA A 312 2.21 7.63 8.17
CA ALA A 312 2.19 8.20 6.83
C ALA A 312 0.85 8.84 6.44
N LEU A 313 -0.25 8.54 7.14
CA LEU A 313 -1.56 9.10 6.82
C LEU A 313 -1.63 10.61 7.07
N GLN A 314 -0.92 11.12 8.08
CA GLN A 314 -0.74 12.57 8.28
C GLN A 314 -0.04 13.23 7.08
N GLU A 315 0.96 12.56 6.51
CA GLU A 315 1.72 13.04 5.34
C GLU A 315 0.88 12.97 4.05
N ILE A 316 0.14 11.86 3.87
CA ILE A 316 -0.61 11.61 2.64
C ILE A 316 -1.91 12.42 2.59
N ALA A 317 -2.59 12.60 3.72
CA ALA A 317 -3.94 13.14 3.79
C ALA A 317 -4.06 14.47 4.57
N GLY A 318 -2.98 14.96 5.20
CA GLY A 318 -2.98 16.19 5.98
C GLY A 318 -3.44 17.40 5.20
N GLY A 319 -4.45 18.12 5.70
CA GLY A 319 -5.06 19.25 5.01
C GLY A 319 -6.06 18.89 3.89
N TYR A 320 -6.22 17.59 3.57
CA TYR A 320 -7.05 17.10 2.45
C TYR A 320 -8.12 16.10 2.90
N ALA A 321 -8.12 15.70 4.16
CA ALA A 321 -9.07 14.77 4.76
C ALA A 321 -9.42 15.17 6.18
N TYR A 322 -10.45 14.56 6.74
CA TYR A 322 -10.82 14.72 8.15
C TYR A 322 -9.86 13.87 9.00
N LEU A 323 -8.95 14.54 9.71
CA LEU A 323 -7.94 13.86 10.53
C LEU A 323 -8.41 13.70 11.98
N VAL A 324 -8.17 12.50 12.53
CA VAL A 324 -8.50 12.17 13.93
C VAL A 324 -7.34 11.41 14.58
N ASP A 325 -7.25 11.49 15.91
CA ASP A 325 -6.46 10.51 16.66
C ASP A 325 -7.16 9.14 16.56
N PRO A 326 -6.50 8.11 16.02
CA PRO A 326 -7.10 6.79 15.85
C PRO A 326 -7.44 6.08 17.18
N MET A 327 -6.92 6.57 18.29
CA MET A 327 -7.23 6.06 19.64
C MET A 327 -8.42 6.77 20.28
N ASP A 328 -8.80 7.96 19.81
CA ASP A 328 -9.94 8.74 20.31
C ASP A 328 -11.23 8.33 19.57
N VAL A 329 -12.00 7.43 20.20
CA VAL A 329 -13.29 6.93 19.68
C VAL A 329 -14.29 8.06 19.49
N ASP A 330 -14.29 9.05 20.40
CA ASP A 330 -15.23 10.18 20.35
C ASP A 330 -14.88 11.14 19.20
N ALA A 331 -13.58 11.37 18.93
CA ALA A 331 -13.15 12.15 17.79
C ALA A 331 -13.54 11.46 16.47
N ILE A 332 -13.37 10.13 16.38
CA ILE A 332 -13.82 9.35 15.23
C ILE A 332 -15.34 9.47 15.07
N ALA A 333 -16.11 9.36 16.18
CA ALA A 333 -17.57 9.46 16.15
C ALA A 333 -18.05 10.84 15.69
N ARG A 334 -17.44 11.92 16.20
CA ARG A 334 -17.72 13.29 15.73
C ARG A 334 -17.46 13.43 14.23
N GLY A 335 -16.32 12.95 13.74
CA GLY A 335 -16.00 12.98 12.32
C GLY A 335 -16.98 12.16 11.44
N ILE A 336 -17.47 11.02 11.96
CA ILE A 336 -18.53 10.24 11.31
C ILE A 336 -19.82 11.06 11.22
N VAL A 337 -20.24 11.72 12.31
CA VAL A 337 -21.44 12.57 12.29
C VAL A 337 -21.28 13.70 11.31
N ASP A 338 -20.16 14.43 11.35
CA ASP A 338 -19.89 15.56 10.47
C ASP A 338 -19.98 15.15 9.00
N LEU A 339 -19.27 14.07 8.61
CA LEU A 339 -19.28 13.58 7.23
C LEU A 339 -20.62 12.95 6.82
N ALA A 340 -21.38 12.37 7.74
CA ALA A 340 -22.68 11.79 7.44
C ALA A 340 -23.79 12.82 7.27
N THR A 341 -23.72 13.97 8.02
CA THR A 341 -24.85 14.91 8.10
C THR A 341 -24.59 16.24 7.42
N ASP A 342 -23.35 16.57 7.05
CA ASP A 342 -22.98 17.84 6.41
C ASP A 342 -22.55 17.62 4.94
N PRO A 343 -23.46 17.82 3.95
CA PRO A 343 -23.13 17.69 2.53
C PRO A 343 -22.07 18.69 2.04
N ALA A 344 -22.02 19.90 2.61
CA ALA A 344 -21.04 20.91 2.22
C ALA A 344 -19.63 20.48 2.62
N ARG A 345 -19.47 19.97 3.84
CA ARG A 345 -18.21 19.43 4.32
C ARG A 345 -17.76 18.19 3.54
N ARG A 346 -18.71 17.30 3.18
CA ARG A 346 -18.40 16.19 2.27
C ARG A 346 -17.86 16.68 0.92
N ALA A 347 -18.52 17.66 0.32
CA ALA A 347 -18.09 18.21 -0.97
C ALA A 347 -16.70 18.86 -0.87
N GLU A 348 -16.44 19.62 0.20
CA GLU A 348 -15.13 20.23 0.47
C GLU A 348 -14.01 19.16 0.52
N PHE A 349 -14.14 18.13 1.38
CA PHE A 349 -13.14 17.10 1.49
C PHE A 349 -13.03 16.22 0.24
N ALA A 350 -14.10 16.00 -0.50
CA ALA A 350 -14.07 15.32 -1.78
C ALA A 350 -13.21 16.09 -2.82
N ASP A 351 -13.35 17.42 -2.89
CA ASP A 351 -12.59 18.27 -3.80
C ASP A 351 -11.12 18.41 -3.38
N LEU A 352 -10.87 18.56 -2.09
CA LEU A 352 -9.53 18.57 -1.53
C LEU A 352 -8.81 17.24 -1.80
N GLY A 353 -9.49 16.12 -1.53
CA GLY A 353 -8.96 14.77 -1.75
C GLY A 353 -8.60 14.52 -3.22
N LYS A 354 -9.46 14.89 -4.17
CA LYS A 354 -9.16 14.75 -5.62
C LYS A 354 -7.90 15.52 -6.03
N ARG A 355 -7.74 16.74 -5.53
CA ARG A 355 -6.53 17.53 -5.79
C ARG A 355 -5.29 16.84 -5.25
N ARG A 356 -5.35 16.31 -4.03
CA ARG A 356 -4.23 15.58 -3.42
C ARG A 356 -3.90 14.29 -4.15
N ALA A 357 -4.91 13.51 -4.54
CA ALA A 357 -4.72 12.24 -5.25
C ALA A 357 -3.97 12.40 -6.58
N ALA A 358 -4.10 13.56 -7.25
CA ALA A 358 -3.39 13.87 -8.49
C ALA A 358 -1.85 13.95 -8.30
N ASP A 359 -1.37 14.14 -7.07
CA ASP A 359 0.07 14.10 -6.76
C ASP A 359 0.65 12.68 -6.79
N PHE A 360 -0.20 11.67 -6.69
CA PHE A 360 0.20 10.27 -6.57
C PHE A 360 0.13 9.55 -7.93
N SER A 361 1.27 9.47 -8.61
CA SER A 361 1.37 8.94 -9.97
C SER A 361 2.32 7.76 -10.05
N TRP A 362 1.84 6.63 -10.60
CA TRP A 362 2.69 5.47 -10.89
C TRP A 362 3.74 5.78 -11.96
N ASP A 363 3.44 6.65 -12.92
CA ASP A 363 4.42 7.06 -13.95
C ASP A 363 5.58 7.85 -13.31
N ARG A 364 5.29 8.72 -12.33
CA ARG A 364 6.33 9.40 -11.53
C ARG A 364 7.11 8.39 -10.67
N ALA A 365 6.43 7.43 -10.05
CA ALA A 365 7.08 6.38 -9.26
C ALA A 365 8.01 5.52 -10.14
N ALA A 366 7.58 5.16 -11.34
CA ALA A 366 8.39 4.42 -12.30
C ALA A 366 9.63 5.20 -12.74
N GLU A 367 9.47 6.49 -13.08
CA GLU A 367 10.59 7.37 -13.46
C GLU A 367 11.63 7.47 -12.34
N GLN A 368 11.18 7.72 -11.12
CA GLN A 368 12.07 7.81 -9.95
C GLN A 368 12.75 6.47 -9.67
N THR A 369 12.03 5.35 -9.81
CA THR A 369 12.60 4.01 -9.62
C THR A 369 13.67 3.70 -10.67
N LEU A 370 13.43 4.01 -11.95
CA LEU A 370 14.45 3.86 -13.01
C LEU A 370 15.68 4.73 -12.75
N ARG A 371 15.50 5.93 -12.19
CA ARG A 371 16.61 6.79 -11.77
C ARG A 371 17.44 6.13 -10.65
N VAL A 372 16.78 5.56 -9.65
CA VAL A 372 17.43 4.81 -8.57
C VAL A 372 18.20 3.61 -9.13
N TYR A 373 17.64 2.89 -10.12
CA TYR A 373 18.36 1.79 -10.78
C TYR A 373 19.63 2.28 -11.49
N ALA A 374 19.52 3.36 -12.26
CA ALA A 374 20.66 3.95 -12.95
C ALA A 374 21.75 4.41 -11.98
N GLU A 375 21.39 4.99 -10.83
CA GLU A 375 22.33 5.39 -9.78
C GLU A 375 23.01 4.19 -9.11
N ALA A 376 22.26 3.15 -8.79
CA ALA A 376 22.78 1.91 -8.22
C ALA A 376 23.78 1.23 -9.18
N LEU A 377 23.45 1.18 -10.47
CA LEU A 377 24.30 0.58 -11.51
C LEU A 377 25.60 1.38 -11.72
N ARG A 378 25.57 2.70 -11.63
CA ARG A 378 26.78 3.54 -11.74
C ARG A 378 27.69 3.46 -10.52
N GLY A 379 27.22 2.96 -9.38
CA GLY A 379 27.99 2.90 -8.14
C GLY A 379 28.24 4.29 -7.51
N ALA A 380 27.46 5.30 -7.87
CA ALA A 380 27.61 6.64 -7.34
C ALA A 380 27.23 6.73 -5.84
N PRO A 381 27.95 7.52 -5.02
CA PRO A 381 27.54 7.81 -3.66
C PRO A 381 26.18 8.51 -3.66
N SER A 382 25.37 8.23 -2.63
CA SER A 382 24.06 8.85 -2.42
C SER A 382 24.15 10.38 -2.44
N ARG A 383 23.32 11.06 -3.25
CA ARG A 383 23.15 12.52 -3.20
C ARG A 383 22.64 12.94 -1.81
N PRO A 384 23.04 14.12 -1.32
CA PRO A 384 22.39 14.70 -0.14
C PRO A 384 20.90 14.87 -0.42
N ALA A 385 20.06 14.52 0.55
CA ALA A 385 18.62 14.63 0.46
C ALA A 385 18.19 16.08 0.16
N ALA A 386 17.22 16.25 -0.72
CA ALA A 386 16.49 17.52 -0.81
C ALA A 386 15.86 17.84 0.55
N PRO A 387 15.77 19.12 0.94
CA PRO A 387 15.15 19.49 2.21
C PRO A 387 13.71 19.00 2.27
N ASP A 388 13.34 18.45 3.41
CA ASP A 388 11.99 17.98 3.77
C ASP A 388 10.98 19.12 3.52
N PRO A 389 9.99 18.95 2.63
CA PRO A 389 8.91 19.90 2.49
C PRO A 389 7.96 19.73 3.69
N ARG A 390 8.34 20.26 4.85
CA ARG A 390 7.39 20.38 5.94
C ARG A 390 6.38 21.46 5.59
N PRO A 391 5.08 21.20 5.65
CA PRO A 391 4.11 22.29 5.68
C PRO A 391 4.33 23.05 7.00
N GLU A 392 4.49 24.35 6.90
CA GLU A 392 4.33 25.30 8.00
C GLU A 392 2.92 25.23 8.60
#